data_cec26291088a76bcf8cc34539d6ab119
#
_entry.id   cec26291088a76bcf8cc34539d6ab119
#
_cell.length_a   1.000
_cell.length_b   1.000
_cell.length_c   1.000
_cell.angle_alpha   90.00
_cell.angle_beta   90.00
_cell.angle_gamma   90.00
#
_symmetry.space_group_name_H-M   'P 1'
#
loop_
_entity.id
_entity.type
_entity.pdbx_description
1 polymer ?
#
loop_
_entity_poly.entity_id
_entity_poly.type
_entity_poly.pdbx_seq_one_letter_code
_entity_poly.pdbx_strand_id
1 'polypeptide(L)'
;APYWYYLCDKYGIYLEDEANIESHEYYYGKQSLSHVPEFRNAHIARNMEMVHATVNHPSVVIWSLGNEAGPGKTFVDCYNAIKAYDTSRPVQYERNNDIVDMGSNQYPSIAWVQGAVQGKYKLKYPFHISEYAHSMGNACGNLIDYWDAIESTNFFMGGAIWDWVDQALDKQDPATGKTYWAYGGDFGKDNKPNDGMFCMNGIMRPDLTPKAQYFEVKKVYQNVGVKAIDMKQGQIEIFNKNYFEPLKNYQIVWSLYKDGVCVKKNQPLQGAKNIVGPREKGIYTLPYDYAS
;
A
#
# COMPACT_ATOMS: atom_id res chain seq x y z
N ALA A 1 -1.75 -14.36 -9.84
CA ALA A 1 -2.42 -15.67 -9.89
C ALA A 1 -3.93 -15.46 -9.80
N PRO A 2 -4.80 -16.16 -10.59
CA PRO A 2 -6.24 -15.92 -10.62
C PRO A 2 -6.93 -15.99 -9.26
N TYR A 3 -6.40 -16.78 -8.34
CA TYR A 3 -6.95 -16.94 -6.99
C TYR A 3 -6.88 -15.65 -6.15
N TRP A 4 -5.95 -14.74 -6.41
CA TRP A 4 -5.86 -13.44 -5.75
C TRP A 4 -7.11 -12.60 -6.01
N TYR A 5 -7.54 -12.48 -7.26
CA TYR A 5 -8.72 -11.71 -7.63
C TYR A 5 -9.98 -12.24 -6.93
N TYR A 6 -10.15 -13.58 -6.94
CA TYR A 6 -11.24 -14.22 -6.21
C TYR A 6 -11.23 -13.89 -4.70
N LEU A 7 -10.06 -13.95 -4.06
CA LEU A 7 -9.95 -13.62 -2.63
C LEU A 7 -10.23 -12.14 -2.37
N CYS A 8 -9.74 -11.26 -3.22
CA CYS A 8 -9.99 -9.83 -3.09
C CYS A 8 -11.46 -9.48 -3.28
N ASP A 9 -12.13 -10.09 -4.25
CA ASP A 9 -13.58 -9.99 -4.43
C ASP A 9 -14.33 -10.48 -3.19
N LYS A 10 -13.93 -11.64 -2.66
CA LYS A 10 -14.58 -12.27 -1.51
C LYS A 10 -14.43 -11.46 -0.22
N TYR A 11 -13.27 -10.88 0.01
CA TYR A 11 -12.95 -10.17 1.25
C TYR A 11 -13.07 -8.65 1.14
N GLY A 12 -13.43 -8.10 -0.02
CA GLY A 12 -13.59 -6.68 -0.25
C GLY A 12 -12.27 -5.90 -0.24
N ILE A 13 -11.20 -6.49 -0.76
CA ILE A 13 -9.88 -5.85 -0.87
C ILE A 13 -9.78 -5.20 -2.25
N TYR A 14 -9.52 -3.90 -2.30
CA TYR A 14 -9.31 -3.19 -3.57
C TYR A 14 -7.98 -3.58 -4.21
N LEU A 15 -8.00 -3.72 -5.53
CA LEU A 15 -6.84 -4.02 -6.34
C LEU A 15 -6.57 -2.90 -7.33
N GLU A 16 -5.34 -2.48 -7.40
CA GLU A 16 -4.74 -1.86 -8.57
C GLU A 16 -4.09 -2.97 -9.38
N ASP A 17 -4.61 -3.23 -10.59
CA ASP A 17 -4.08 -4.29 -11.45
C ASP A 17 -3.11 -3.70 -12.44
N GLU A 18 -1.89 -4.24 -12.49
CA GLU A 18 -0.80 -3.67 -13.25
C GLU A 18 -0.31 -4.60 -14.35
N ALA A 19 -0.14 -4.04 -15.55
CA ALA A 19 0.45 -4.76 -16.66
C ALA A 19 1.92 -5.09 -16.39
N ASN A 20 2.32 -6.31 -16.72
CA ASN A 20 3.68 -6.80 -16.51
C ASN A 20 4.69 -6.20 -17.50
N ILE A 21 4.80 -4.87 -17.49
CA ILE A 21 5.77 -4.09 -18.26
C ILE A 21 6.74 -3.43 -17.27
N GLU A 22 7.98 -3.84 -17.37
CA GLU A 22 9.11 -3.32 -16.60
C GLU A 22 10.32 -3.25 -17.53
N SER A 23 11.00 -2.09 -17.59
CA SER A 23 12.19 -1.94 -18.40
C SER A 23 13.25 -1.03 -17.79
N HIS A 24 13.30 -0.99 -16.46
CA HIS A 24 14.19 -0.15 -15.68
C HIS A 24 15.66 -0.26 -16.13
N GLU A 25 16.16 -1.47 -16.40
CA GLU A 25 17.52 -1.73 -16.88
C GLU A 25 17.83 -1.05 -18.22
N TYR A 26 16.80 -0.83 -19.07
CA TYR A 26 16.90 -0.11 -20.35
C TYR A 26 16.50 1.35 -20.24
N TYR A 27 16.59 1.94 -19.09
CA TYR A 27 16.17 3.30 -18.76
C TYR A 27 14.65 3.52 -18.85
N TYR A 28 14.15 4.21 -17.87
CA TYR A 28 12.76 4.70 -17.82
C TYR A 28 12.62 6.19 -18.19
N GLY A 29 13.65 6.79 -18.79
CA GLY A 29 13.66 8.15 -19.33
C GLY A 29 13.52 8.18 -20.85
N LYS A 30 14.19 9.14 -21.48
CA LYS A 30 14.11 9.37 -22.94
C LYS A 30 14.63 8.21 -23.81
N GLN A 31 15.45 7.33 -23.26
CA GLN A 31 16.02 6.17 -23.94
C GLN A 31 15.23 4.88 -23.72
N SER A 32 14.09 4.97 -23.01
CA SER A 32 13.30 3.78 -22.69
C SER A 32 12.71 3.11 -23.93
N LEU A 33 12.40 1.82 -23.80
CA LEU A 33 11.72 1.03 -24.83
C LEU A 33 10.33 1.58 -25.18
N SER A 34 9.74 2.41 -24.31
CA SER A 34 8.46 3.05 -24.57
C SER A 34 8.45 4.09 -25.70
N HIS A 35 9.63 4.51 -26.16
CA HIS A 35 9.80 5.36 -27.35
C HIS A 35 10.03 4.57 -28.62
N VAL A 36 10.24 3.24 -28.54
CA VAL A 36 10.59 2.37 -29.66
C VAL A 36 9.31 1.79 -30.27
N PRO A 37 8.98 2.13 -31.54
CA PRO A 37 7.72 1.71 -32.17
C PRO A 37 7.50 0.19 -32.21
N GLU A 38 8.59 -0.59 -32.31
CA GLU A 38 8.55 -2.05 -32.35
C GLU A 38 7.97 -2.68 -31.09
N PHE A 39 8.12 -2.02 -29.95
CA PHE A 39 7.54 -2.49 -28.67
C PHE A 39 6.05 -2.14 -28.49
N ARG A 40 5.50 -1.27 -29.34
CA ARG A 40 4.12 -0.80 -29.24
C ARG A 40 3.10 -1.93 -29.10
N ASN A 41 3.14 -2.89 -30.00
CA ASN A 41 2.17 -3.99 -30.01
C ASN A 41 2.33 -4.92 -28.78
N ALA A 42 3.56 -5.16 -28.33
CA ALA A 42 3.83 -5.93 -27.14
C ALA A 42 3.29 -5.23 -25.87
N HIS A 43 3.51 -3.92 -25.73
CA HIS A 43 3.00 -3.14 -24.61
C HIS A 43 1.45 -3.12 -24.59
N ILE A 44 0.80 -2.88 -25.75
CA ILE A 44 -0.66 -2.93 -25.85
C ILE A 44 -1.18 -4.33 -25.50
N ALA A 45 -0.56 -5.40 -26.02
CA ALA A 45 -0.99 -6.75 -25.76
C ALA A 45 -0.97 -7.08 -24.27
N ARG A 46 0.12 -6.76 -23.54
CA ARG A 46 0.23 -6.99 -22.09
C ARG A 46 -0.83 -6.24 -21.30
N ASN A 47 -1.08 -4.98 -21.64
CA ASN A 47 -2.15 -4.20 -21.00
C ASN A 47 -3.53 -4.80 -21.26
N MET A 48 -3.83 -5.15 -22.52
CA MET A 48 -5.14 -5.68 -22.88
C MET A 48 -5.36 -7.11 -22.37
N GLU A 49 -4.33 -7.95 -22.30
CA GLU A 49 -4.39 -9.28 -21.67
C GLU A 49 -4.75 -9.19 -20.19
N MET A 50 -4.15 -8.25 -19.45
CA MET A 50 -4.52 -7.97 -18.07
C MET A 50 -5.99 -7.56 -17.97
N VAL A 51 -6.41 -6.54 -18.73
CA VAL A 51 -7.78 -6.04 -18.70
C VAL A 51 -8.80 -7.13 -19.05
N HIS A 52 -8.57 -7.88 -20.15
CA HIS A 52 -9.46 -8.96 -20.55
C HIS A 52 -9.58 -10.07 -19.51
N ALA A 53 -8.48 -10.37 -18.80
CA ALA A 53 -8.48 -11.41 -17.78
C ALA A 53 -9.25 -11.00 -16.52
N THR A 54 -9.27 -9.71 -16.17
CA THR A 54 -9.66 -9.27 -14.81
C THR A 54 -10.78 -8.23 -14.77
N VAL A 55 -11.27 -7.74 -15.92
CA VAL A 55 -12.31 -6.70 -15.98
C VAL A 55 -13.61 -7.07 -15.25
N ASN A 56 -13.92 -8.35 -15.08
CA ASN A 56 -15.11 -8.82 -14.38
C ASN A 56 -14.91 -8.97 -12.86
N HIS A 57 -13.73 -8.64 -12.33
CA HIS A 57 -13.47 -8.65 -10.90
C HIS A 57 -13.82 -7.28 -10.29
N PRO A 58 -14.84 -7.19 -9.42
CA PRO A 58 -15.24 -5.92 -8.81
C PRO A 58 -14.19 -5.36 -7.84
N SER A 59 -13.27 -6.18 -7.36
CA SER A 59 -12.13 -5.74 -6.56
C SER A 59 -11.11 -4.90 -7.34
N VAL A 60 -11.00 -5.10 -8.66
CA VAL A 60 -10.12 -4.29 -9.50
C VAL A 60 -10.74 -2.93 -9.70
N VAL A 61 -10.12 -1.90 -9.15
CA VAL A 61 -10.64 -0.52 -9.15
C VAL A 61 -9.79 0.46 -9.93
N ILE A 62 -8.53 0.11 -10.24
CA ILE A 62 -7.56 0.93 -10.98
C ILE A 62 -6.79 0.03 -11.94
N TRP A 63 -6.53 0.53 -13.16
CA TRP A 63 -5.59 -0.05 -14.11
C TRP A 63 -4.25 0.68 -14.05
N SER A 64 -3.15 -0.06 -13.96
CA SER A 64 -1.79 0.47 -14.08
C SER A 64 -1.13 0.00 -15.38
N LEU A 65 -0.55 0.94 -16.13
CA LEU A 65 0.03 0.62 -17.44
C LEU A 65 1.33 -0.16 -17.36
N GLY A 66 1.98 -0.19 -16.21
CA GLY A 66 3.27 -0.84 -15.98
C GLY A 66 4.11 -0.07 -14.98
N ASN A 67 5.34 -0.50 -14.78
CA ASN A 67 6.29 0.08 -13.84
C ASN A 67 7.60 0.47 -14.53
N GLU A 68 8.19 1.60 -14.15
CA GLU A 68 9.55 2.06 -14.49
C GLU A 68 9.98 1.82 -15.96
N ALA A 69 9.06 2.06 -16.90
CA ALA A 69 9.27 1.76 -18.32
C ALA A 69 9.28 2.99 -19.24
N GLY A 70 9.38 4.20 -18.66
CA GLY A 70 9.55 5.47 -19.38
C GLY A 70 8.26 6.11 -19.87
N PRO A 71 8.32 7.39 -20.27
CA PRO A 71 7.15 8.21 -20.57
C PRO A 71 6.71 8.14 -22.05
N GLY A 72 7.13 7.13 -22.80
CA GLY A 72 7.04 7.13 -24.26
C GLY A 72 5.64 6.92 -24.82
N LYS A 73 5.57 7.07 -26.15
CA LYS A 73 4.31 7.04 -26.92
C LYS A 73 3.57 5.70 -26.81
N THR A 74 4.28 4.58 -26.59
CA THR A 74 3.62 3.28 -26.47
C THR A 74 2.63 3.25 -25.31
N PHE A 75 2.88 3.96 -24.21
CA PHE A 75 1.96 4.09 -23.09
C PHE A 75 0.74 4.97 -23.38
N VAL A 76 0.89 5.98 -24.26
CA VAL A 76 -0.28 6.70 -24.81
C VAL A 76 -1.21 5.73 -25.54
N ASP A 77 -0.62 4.86 -26.35
CA ASP A 77 -1.37 3.87 -27.13
C ASP A 77 -2.01 2.79 -26.21
N CYS A 78 -1.33 2.38 -25.12
CA CYS A 78 -1.87 1.48 -24.10
C CYS A 78 -3.08 2.12 -23.39
N TYR A 79 -2.95 3.37 -22.92
CA TYR A 79 -4.05 4.11 -22.32
C TYR A 79 -5.26 4.17 -23.25
N ASN A 80 -5.07 4.55 -24.51
CA ASN A 80 -6.14 4.63 -25.48
C ASN A 80 -6.82 3.27 -25.73
N ALA A 81 -6.04 2.18 -25.77
CA ALA A 81 -6.56 0.83 -25.94
C ALA A 81 -7.44 0.41 -24.74
N ILE A 82 -6.99 0.66 -23.52
CA ILE A 82 -7.79 0.39 -22.30
C ILE A 82 -9.06 1.22 -22.32
N LYS A 83 -8.98 2.53 -22.55
CA LYS A 83 -10.16 3.43 -22.51
C LYS A 83 -11.16 3.15 -23.62
N ALA A 84 -10.71 2.59 -24.74
CA ALA A 84 -11.63 2.12 -25.79
C ALA A 84 -12.44 0.87 -25.38
N TYR A 85 -11.94 0.10 -24.43
CA TYR A 85 -12.56 -1.13 -23.95
C TYR A 85 -13.29 -0.94 -22.60
N ASP A 86 -12.64 -0.33 -21.62
CA ASP A 86 -13.18 -0.07 -20.28
C ASP A 86 -13.05 1.41 -19.89
N THR A 87 -14.18 2.09 -19.81
CA THR A 87 -14.27 3.50 -19.35
C THR A 87 -14.65 3.61 -17.88
N SER A 88 -14.94 2.50 -17.20
CA SER A 88 -15.48 2.50 -15.84
C SER A 88 -14.39 2.71 -14.76
N ARG A 89 -13.15 2.35 -15.06
CA ARG A 89 -12.03 2.44 -14.11
C ARG A 89 -11.03 3.49 -14.54
N PRO A 90 -10.43 4.22 -13.58
CA PRO A 90 -9.31 5.11 -13.86
C PRO A 90 -8.05 4.32 -14.21
N VAL A 91 -7.20 4.95 -14.98
CA VAL A 91 -5.88 4.43 -15.37
C VAL A 91 -4.81 5.31 -14.72
N GLN A 92 -3.78 4.70 -14.17
CA GLN A 92 -2.59 5.37 -13.65
C GLN A 92 -1.30 4.95 -14.39
N TYR A 93 -0.29 5.79 -14.34
CA TYR A 93 1.09 5.50 -14.74
C TYR A 93 2.03 6.58 -14.21
N GLU A 94 2.93 6.22 -13.29
CA GLU A 94 3.75 7.17 -12.53
C GLU A 94 4.78 7.92 -13.39
N ARG A 95 5.22 7.34 -14.52
CA ARG A 95 6.20 7.99 -15.41
C ARG A 95 5.58 9.01 -16.36
N ASN A 96 4.27 9.03 -16.51
CA ASN A 96 3.60 10.01 -17.35
C ASN A 96 2.15 10.28 -16.88
N ASN A 97 2.01 11.10 -15.86
CA ASN A 97 0.69 11.48 -15.34
C ASN A 97 -0.18 12.25 -16.35
N ASP A 98 0.43 12.89 -17.36
CA ASP A 98 -0.32 13.72 -18.31
C ASP A 98 -1.26 12.91 -19.20
N ILE A 99 -0.92 11.65 -19.48
CA ILE A 99 -1.69 10.80 -20.40
C ILE A 99 -2.77 9.96 -19.73
N VAL A 100 -2.80 9.89 -18.38
CA VAL A 100 -3.67 9.00 -17.61
C VAL A 100 -4.73 9.77 -16.82
N ASP A 101 -5.67 9.05 -16.18
CA ASP A 101 -6.82 9.67 -15.52
C ASP A 101 -6.48 10.27 -14.16
N MET A 102 -5.51 9.67 -13.43
CA MET A 102 -5.16 10.06 -12.07
C MET A 102 -3.66 10.32 -11.93
N GLY A 103 -3.29 11.02 -10.85
CA GLY A 103 -1.89 11.32 -10.55
C GLY A 103 -1.26 10.25 -9.66
N SER A 104 0.04 10.03 -9.87
CA SER A 104 0.85 9.18 -9.01
C SER A 104 2.29 9.66 -8.92
N ASN A 105 2.99 9.23 -7.86
CA ASN A 105 4.42 9.41 -7.70
C ASN A 105 5.00 8.16 -7.04
N GLN A 106 6.24 7.83 -7.38
CA GLN A 106 6.96 6.69 -6.84
C GLN A 106 8.04 7.21 -5.88
N TYR A 107 8.09 6.67 -4.66
CA TYR A 107 9.02 7.04 -3.59
C TYR A 107 9.16 8.55 -3.32
N PRO A 108 8.05 9.32 -3.22
CA PRO A 108 8.16 10.71 -2.81
C PRO A 108 8.67 10.79 -1.36
N SER A 109 9.44 11.83 -1.06
CA SER A 109 9.82 12.10 0.33
C SER A 109 8.62 12.61 1.15
N ILE A 110 8.66 12.46 2.48
CA ILE A 110 7.66 13.03 3.39
C ILE A 110 7.48 14.54 3.14
N ALA A 111 8.57 15.27 2.96
CA ALA A 111 8.52 16.70 2.66
C ALA A 111 7.79 17.01 1.34
N TRP A 112 7.96 16.16 0.33
CA TRP A 112 7.22 16.27 -0.92
C TRP A 112 5.72 16.04 -0.69
N VAL A 113 5.33 14.97 0.02
CA VAL A 113 3.92 14.66 0.32
C VAL A 113 3.28 15.80 1.11
N GLN A 114 3.96 16.33 2.13
CA GLN A 114 3.50 17.50 2.89
C GLN A 114 3.34 18.74 1.98
N GLY A 115 4.25 18.94 1.03
CA GLY A 115 4.13 20.00 0.02
C GLY A 115 2.95 19.78 -0.92
N ALA A 116 2.70 18.55 -1.33
CA ALA A 116 1.59 18.16 -2.20
C ALA A 116 0.23 18.48 -1.55
N VAL A 117 0.04 18.11 -0.28
CA VAL A 117 -1.22 18.39 0.44
C VAL A 117 -1.41 19.88 0.75
N GLN A 118 -0.32 20.68 0.77
CA GLN A 118 -0.35 22.12 0.88
C GLN A 118 -0.56 22.85 -0.46
N GLY A 119 -0.73 22.11 -1.56
CA GLY A 119 -0.95 22.69 -2.89
C GLY A 119 0.30 23.27 -3.56
N LYS A 120 1.51 22.88 -3.13
CA LYS A 120 2.78 23.37 -3.72
C LYS A 120 3.04 22.87 -5.14
N TYR A 121 2.34 21.81 -5.54
CA TYR A 121 2.54 21.16 -6.84
C TYR A 121 1.21 21.08 -7.59
N LYS A 122 1.28 21.22 -8.91
CA LYS A 122 0.13 20.95 -9.78
C LYS A 122 0.00 19.44 -9.94
N LEU A 123 -1.00 18.86 -9.29
CA LEU A 123 -1.26 17.41 -9.32
C LEU A 123 -2.57 17.12 -10.07
N LYS A 124 -2.65 15.92 -10.63
CA LYS A 124 -3.89 15.36 -11.15
C LYS A 124 -4.58 14.56 -10.04
N TYR A 125 -5.88 14.72 -9.86
CA TYR A 125 -6.66 14.07 -8.82
C TYR A 125 -7.60 13.00 -9.40
N PRO A 126 -7.88 11.90 -8.67
CA PRO A 126 -7.26 11.53 -7.38
C PRO A 126 -5.76 11.27 -7.52
N PHE A 127 -5.05 11.24 -6.40
CA PHE A 127 -3.61 11.03 -6.38
C PHE A 127 -3.22 9.90 -5.42
N HIS A 128 -2.23 9.08 -5.77
CA HIS A 128 -1.68 8.06 -4.87
C HIS A 128 -0.16 7.93 -5.01
N ILE A 129 0.45 7.17 -4.12
CA ILE A 129 1.86 6.80 -4.20
C ILE A 129 1.94 5.38 -4.75
N SER A 130 2.43 5.24 -5.98
CA SER A 130 2.54 3.93 -6.66
C SER A 130 3.44 2.96 -5.91
N GLU A 131 4.53 3.49 -5.30
CA GLU A 131 5.40 2.75 -4.39
C GLU A 131 5.99 3.67 -3.33
N TYR A 132 6.12 3.18 -2.10
CA TYR A 132 6.83 3.85 -1.01
C TYR A 132 7.26 2.89 0.08
N ALA A 133 7.97 3.40 1.10
CA ALA A 133 8.36 2.65 2.29
C ALA A 133 9.03 1.31 1.97
N HIS A 134 9.95 1.29 0.99
CA HIS A 134 10.72 0.12 0.58
C HIS A 134 11.27 -0.65 1.78
N SER A 135 10.80 -1.87 2.03
CA SER A 135 10.91 -2.54 3.33
C SER A 135 12.15 -3.41 3.50
N MET A 136 13.20 -3.13 2.73
CA MET A 136 14.49 -3.81 2.88
C MET A 136 15.21 -3.34 4.15
N GLY A 137 15.78 -4.26 4.91
CA GLY A 137 16.53 -3.96 6.14
C GLY A 137 15.66 -3.35 7.25
N ASN A 138 16.10 -2.22 7.82
CA ASN A 138 15.42 -1.48 8.89
C ASN A 138 14.56 -0.33 8.34
N ALA A 139 13.75 -0.60 7.33
CA ALA A 139 12.91 0.37 6.66
C ALA A 139 11.53 0.54 7.32
N CYS A 140 10.64 1.28 6.64
CA CYS A 140 9.29 1.66 7.08
C CYS A 140 9.22 2.59 8.30
N GLY A 141 10.31 3.25 8.66
CA GLY A 141 10.27 4.30 9.67
C GLY A 141 9.47 5.52 9.20
N ASN A 142 8.87 6.23 10.15
CA ASN A 142 8.10 7.46 9.92
C ASN A 142 6.89 7.28 8.98
N LEU A 143 6.33 6.09 8.88
CA LEU A 143 5.15 5.82 8.05
C LEU A 143 3.96 6.68 8.47
N ILE A 144 3.84 6.96 9.77
CA ILE A 144 2.78 7.83 10.31
C ILE A 144 2.83 9.24 9.72
N ASP A 145 4.01 9.81 9.45
CA ASP A 145 4.14 11.16 8.90
C ASP A 145 3.58 11.26 7.48
N TYR A 146 3.71 10.19 6.69
CA TYR A 146 3.04 10.08 5.39
C TYR A 146 1.53 10.08 5.56
N TRP A 147 1.03 9.26 6.49
CA TRP A 147 -0.40 9.06 6.66
C TRP A 147 -1.11 10.24 7.31
N ASP A 148 -0.46 10.96 8.21
CA ASP A 148 -0.98 12.21 8.75
C ASP A 148 -1.19 13.25 7.61
N ALA A 149 -0.26 13.32 6.66
CA ALA A 149 -0.41 14.19 5.49
C ALA A 149 -1.49 13.67 4.52
N ILE A 150 -1.48 12.38 4.18
CA ILE A 150 -2.45 11.75 3.28
C ILE A 150 -3.88 11.91 3.80
N GLU A 151 -4.11 11.59 5.07
CA GLU A 151 -5.44 11.66 5.71
C GLU A 151 -5.93 13.09 5.94
N SER A 152 -5.07 14.09 5.82
CA SER A 152 -5.46 15.50 5.92
C SER A 152 -6.24 16.01 4.71
N THR A 153 -6.34 15.23 3.62
CA THR A 153 -7.00 15.61 2.37
C THR A 153 -7.99 14.54 1.90
N ASN A 154 -8.86 14.92 0.95
CA ASN A 154 -9.80 14.00 0.31
C ASN A 154 -9.35 13.55 -1.08
N PHE A 155 -8.24 14.05 -1.59
CA PHE A 155 -7.76 13.71 -2.93
C PHE A 155 -6.63 12.69 -2.92
N PHE A 156 -5.95 12.51 -1.78
CA PHE A 156 -4.86 11.57 -1.64
C PHE A 156 -5.41 10.21 -1.22
N MET A 157 -5.23 9.19 -2.06
CA MET A 157 -5.84 7.88 -1.86
C MET A 157 -5.04 7.00 -0.90
N GLY A 158 -3.74 7.24 -0.77
CA GLY A 158 -2.81 6.39 -0.03
C GLY A 158 -1.60 5.99 -0.85
N GLY A 159 -1.06 4.81 -0.62
CA GLY A 159 0.09 4.30 -1.36
C GLY A 159 0.28 2.80 -1.18
N ALA A 160 1.05 2.20 -2.10
CA ALA A 160 1.43 0.79 -2.06
C ALA A 160 2.84 0.64 -1.49
N ILE A 161 2.97 -0.07 -0.37
CA ILE A 161 4.28 -0.38 0.23
C ILE A 161 5.02 -1.39 -0.66
N TRP A 162 6.28 -1.13 -0.98
CA TRP A 162 7.16 -2.09 -1.62
C TRP A 162 7.98 -2.86 -0.58
N ASP A 163 7.71 -4.16 -0.26
CA ASP A 163 6.56 -4.88 -0.77
C ASP A 163 5.92 -5.75 0.34
N TRP A 164 5.13 -6.76 -0.04
CA TRP A 164 4.39 -7.58 0.92
C TRP A 164 5.27 -8.65 1.58
N VAL A 165 6.03 -9.45 0.79
CA VAL A 165 6.76 -10.61 1.29
C VAL A 165 8.18 -10.67 0.72
N ASP A 166 9.16 -10.96 1.57
CA ASP A 166 10.52 -11.23 1.12
C ASP A 166 10.54 -12.36 0.07
N GLN A 167 11.17 -12.12 -1.07
CA GLN A 167 11.17 -13.04 -2.21
C GLN A 167 12.38 -13.99 -2.10
N ALA A 168 12.26 -15.05 -1.30
CA ALA A 168 13.29 -16.07 -1.11
C ALA A 168 12.68 -17.46 -1.05
N LEU A 169 13.51 -18.47 -1.29
CA LEU A 169 13.13 -19.88 -1.26
C LEU A 169 13.91 -20.61 -0.18
N ASP A 170 13.31 -21.62 0.43
CA ASP A 170 14.00 -22.51 1.35
C ASP A 170 15.09 -23.30 0.63
N LYS A 171 16.30 -23.27 1.17
CA LYS A 171 17.44 -24.04 0.72
C LYS A 171 18.19 -24.62 1.90
N GLN A 172 18.65 -25.84 1.77
CA GLN A 172 19.45 -26.50 2.80
C GLN A 172 20.94 -26.27 2.51
N ASP A 173 21.67 -25.83 3.52
CA ASP A 173 23.13 -25.74 3.49
C ASP A 173 23.69 -27.18 3.54
N PRO A 174 24.41 -27.64 2.49
CA PRO A 174 24.92 -29.01 2.42
C PRO A 174 25.99 -29.32 3.48
N ALA A 175 26.67 -28.32 4.01
CA ALA A 175 27.72 -28.50 5.01
C ALA A 175 27.16 -28.63 6.43
N THR A 176 26.10 -27.89 6.75
CA THR A 176 25.54 -27.84 8.11
C THR A 176 24.19 -28.54 8.26
N GLY A 177 23.51 -28.82 7.14
CA GLY A 177 22.14 -29.37 7.10
C GLY A 177 21.07 -28.37 7.52
N LYS A 178 21.41 -27.09 7.81
CA LYS A 178 20.46 -26.06 8.21
C LYS A 178 19.75 -25.47 7.02
N THR A 179 18.45 -25.26 7.18
CA THR A 179 17.64 -24.52 6.20
C THR A 179 17.86 -23.02 6.36
N TYR A 180 17.95 -22.32 5.25
CA TYR A 180 18.01 -20.86 5.18
C TYR A 180 17.22 -20.35 3.97
N TRP A 181 16.87 -19.08 3.97
CA TRP A 181 16.22 -18.44 2.82
C TRP A 181 17.27 -17.99 1.82
N ALA A 182 17.21 -18.61 0.65
CA ALA A 182 18.14 -18.37 -0.45
C ALA A 182 17.56 -17.38 -1.45
N TYR A 183 18.41 -16.48 -1.93
CA TYR A 183 18.06 -15.45 -2.91
C TYR A 183 19.29 -15.01 -3.72
N GLY A 184 19.07 -14.28 -4.82
CA GLY A 184 20.15 -13.71 -5.63
C GLY A 184 21.23 -14.71 -5.98
N GLY A 185 22.47 -14.46 -5.61
CA GLY A 185 23.65 -15.27 -5.89
C GLY A 185 23.64 -16.71 -5.39
N ASP A 186 22.73 -17.06 -4.46
CA ASP A 186 22.59 -18.43 -3.93
C ASP A 186 22.16 -19.46 -4.98
N PHE A 187 21.62 -19.01 -6.13
CA PHE A 187 21.10 -19.86 -7.20
C PHE A 187 21.98 -19.88 -8.45
N GLY A 188 23.05 -19.13 -8.49
CA GLY A 188 23.93 -19.00 -9.65
C GLY A 188 25.37 -19.43 -9.38
N LYS A 189 26.19 -19.36 -10.43
CA LYS A 189 27.66 -19.39 -10.28
C LYS A 189 28.12 -18.01 -9.80
N ASP A 190 29.22 -17.97 -9.05
CA ASP A 190 29.78 -16.75 -8.42
C ASP A 190 30.00 -15.56 -9.38
N ASN A 191 30.08 -15.83 -10.67
CA ASN A 191 30.30 -14.82 -11.72
C ASN A 191 29.01 -14.39 -12.45
N LYS A 192 27.84 -14.79 -11.98
CA LYS A 192 26.55 -14.36 -12.56
C LYS A 192 26.08 -13.07 -11.92
N PRO A 193 25.76 -12.03 -12.71
CA PRO A 193 25.14 -10.83 -12.18
C PRO A 193 23.85 -11.15 -11.40
N ASN A 194 23.67 -10.52 -10.26
CA ASN A 194 22.46 -10.59 -9.46
C ASN A 194 22.37 -9.36 -8.55
N ASP A 195 21.20 -9.05 -8.05
CA ASP A 195 20.95 -7.88 -7.19
C ASP A 195 21.08 -8.20 -5.69
N GLY A 196 21.67 -9.34 -5.34
CA GLY A 196 21.90 -9.74 -3.96
C GLY A 196 20.61 -9.76 -3.14
N MET A 197 20.59 -9.01 -2.02
CA MET A 197 19.45 -8.96 -1.10
C MET A 197 18.31 -8.02 -1.54
N PHE A 198 18.33 -7.45 -2.72
CA PHE A 198 17.38 -6.42 -3.16
C PHE A 198 15.92 -6.93 -3.26
N CYS A 199 15.73 -8.24 -3.34
CA CYS A 199 14.42 -8.90 -3.29
C CYS A 199 13.94 -9.24 -1.85
N MET A 200 14.73 -8.91 -0.81
CA MET A 200 14.38 -9.11 0.60
C MET A 200 13.74 -7.83 1.17
N ASN A 201 12.69 -7.36 0.55
CA ASN A 201 12.07 -6.05 0.71
C ASN A 201 10.63 -6.11 1.22
N GLY A 202 10.14 -7.29 1.62
CA GLY A 202 8.81 -7.48 2.19
C GLY A 202 8.65 -6.99 3.62
N ILE A 203 7.42 -6.70 4.03
CA ILE A 203 7.04 -6.51 5.45
C ILE A 203 6.84 -7.84 6.18
N MET A 204 6.73 -8.93 5.42
CA MET A 204 6.64 -10.31 5.89
C MET A 204 7.88 -11.08 5.44
N ARG A 205 8.23 -12.14 6.19
CA ARG A 205 9.26 -13.10 5.76
C ARG A 205 8.71 -14.06 4.71
N PRO A 206 9.57 -14.86 4.04
CA PRO A 206 9.11 -15.82 3.02
C PRO A 206 8.10 -16.86 3.54
N ASP A 207 8.14 -17.19 4.82
CA ASP A 207 7.20 -18.09 5.51
C ASP A 207 5.93 -17.39 6.00
N LEU A 208 5.71 -16.14 5.58
CA LEU A 208 4.60 -15.27 5.98
C LEU A 208 4.59 -14.91 7.48
N THR A 209 5.70 -15.07 8.19
CA THR A 209 5.82 -14.52 9.54
C THR A 209 6.12 -13.02 9.50
N PRO A 210 5.54 -12.22 10.41
CA PRO A 210 5.70 -10.77 10.36
C PRO A 210 7.13 -10.33 10.71
N LYS A 211 7.65 -9.35 9.97
CA LYS A 211 8.84 -8.57 10.33
C LYS A 211 8.45 -7.40 11.24
N ALA A 212 9.42 -6.66 11.77
CA ALA A 212 9.16 -5.47 12.60
C ALA A 212 8.32 -4.42 11.85
N GLN A 213 8.57 -4.24 10.56
CA GLN A 213 7.85 -3.32 9.68
C GLN A 213 6.34 -3.61 9.63
N TYR A 214 5.94 -4.87 9.69
CA TYR A 214 4.53 -5.26 9.70
C TYR A 214 3.74 -4.60 10.85
N PHE A 215 4.33 -4.51 12.03
CA PHE A 215 3.64 -3.93 13.19
C PHE A 215 3.47 -2.42 13.06
N GLU A 216 4.42 -1.72 12.45
CA GLU A 216 4.28 -0.31 12.10
C GLU A 216 3.16 -0.11 11.09
N VAL A 217 3.17 -0.87 9.98
CA VAL A 217 2.11 -0.83 8.96
C VAL A 217 0.75 -1.14 9.57
N LYS A 218 0.64 -2.21 10.37
CA LYS A 218 -0.59 -2.58 11.06
C LYS A 218 -1.13 -1.45 11.94
N LYS A 219 -0.25 -0.73 12.63
CA LYS A 219 -0.65 0.40 13.48
C LYS A 219 -1.13 1.59 12.66
N VAL A 220 -0.38 1.96 11.63
CA VAL A 220 -0.68 3.14 10.80
C VAL A 220 -1.92 2.92 9.93
N TYR A 221 -2.11 1.72 9.39
CA TYR A 221 -3.24 1.36 8.52
C TYR A 221 -4.54 1.03 9.27
N GLN A 222 -4.59 1.23 10.59
CA GLN A 222 -5.81 0.99 11.36
C GLN A 222 -7.00 1.80 10.83
N ASN A 223 -8.12 1.13 10.63
CA ASN A 223 -9.37 1.76 10.20
C ASN A 223 -10.09 2.53 11.32
N VAL A 224 -9.56 2.48 12.54
CA VAL A 224 -10.11 3.21 13.69
C VAL A 224 -9.00 3.99 14.37
N GLY A 225 -9.11 5.31 14.34
CA GLY A 225 -8.22 6.21 15.06
C GLY A 225 -8.69 6.41 16.51
N VAL A 226 -7.73 6.47 17.44
CA VAL A 226 -8.02 6.82 18.84
C VAL A 226 -7.06 7.92 19.27
N LYS A 227 -7.62 9.00 19.83
CA LYS A 227 -6.84 10.15 20.30
C LYS A 227 -7.22 10.48 21.74
N ALA A 228 -6.23 10.72 22.59
CA ALA A 228 -6.44 11.26 23.92
C ALA A 228 -6.93 12.72 23.83
N ILE A 229 -7.99 13.06 24.55
CA ILE A 229 -8.53 14.43 24.68
C ILE A 229 -8.20 14.98 26.06
N ASP A 230 -8.69 14.34 27.12
CA ASP A 230 -8.37 14.66 28.50
C ASP A 230 -8.23 13.36 29.30
N MET A 231 -6.99 12.93 29.50
CA MET A 231 -6.72 11.68 30.18
C MET A 231 -7.00 11.74 31.69
N LYS A 232 -7.03 12.94 32.30
CA LYS A 232 -7.43 13.08 33.72
C LYS A 232 -8.91 12.79 33.91
N GLN A 233 -9.72 13.11 32.93
CA GLN A 233 -11.15 12.80 32.90
C GLN A 233 -11.46 11.50 32.12
N GLY A 234 -10.44 10.79 31.64
CA GLY A 234 -10.61 9.57 30.86
C GLY A 234 -11.18 9.79 29.44
N GLN A 235 -11.13 11.02 28.91
CA GLN A 235 -11.76 11.34 27.64
C GLN A 235 -10.86 10.99 26.46
N ILE A 236 -11.43 10.24 25.50
CA ILE A 236 -10.82 9.86 24.21
C ILE A 236 -11.76 10.21 23.06
N GLU A 237 -11.19 10.57 21.92
CA GLU A 237 -11.89 10.64 20.64
C GLU A 237 -11.65 9.33 19.88
N ILE A 238 -12.72 8.73 19.35
CA ILE A 238 -12.65 7.62 18.40
C ILE A 238 -13.09 8.15 17.05
N PHE A 239 -12.24 7.97 16.03
CA PHE A 239 -12.50 8.32 14.64
C PHE A 239 -12.66 7.06 13.82
N ASN A 240 -13.82 6.89 13.18
CA ASN A 240 -14.07 5.83 12.22
C ASN A 240 -13.53 6.25 10.85
N LYS A 241 -12.39 5.70 10.46
CA LYS A 241 -11.75 5.97 9.17
C LYS A 241 -12.39 5.21 8.00
N ASN A 242 -13.24 4.20 8.27
CA ASN A 242 -13.95 3.49 7.21
C ASN A 242 -14.85 4.42 6.41
N TYR A 243 -15.00 4.14 5.11
CA TYR A 243 -15.89 4.90 4.22
C TYR A 243 -17.31 4.34 4.18
N PHE A 244 -17.50 3.05 4.48
CA PHE A 244 -18.78 2.36 4.30
C PHE A 244 -19.25 1.62 5.57
N GLU A 245 -18.32 1.26 6.48
CA GLU A 245 -18.58 0.42 7.64
C GLU A 245 -18.74 1.25 8.92
N PRO A 246 -19.90 1.25 9.57
CA PRO A 246 -20.07 1.85 10.90
C PRO A 246 -19.43 0.99 11.98
N LEU A 247 -19.04 1.59 13.12
CA LEU A 247 -18.39 0.85 14.22
C LEU A 247 -19.33 -0.06 15.03
N LYS A 248 -20.60 -0.19 14.67
CA LYS A 248 -21.56 -1.09 15.34
C LYS A 248 -21.14 -2.56 15.38
N ASN A 249 -20.32 -2.97 14.41
CA ASN A 249 -19.84 -4.34 14.28
C ASN A 249 -18.50 -4.55 15.02
N TYR A 250 -17.94 -3.50 15.63
CA TYR A 250 -16.71 -3.56 16.39
C TYR A 250 -16.99 -3.66 17.89
N GLN A 251 -16.21 -4.50 18.58
CA GLN A 251 -16.17 -4.51 20.03
C GLN A 251 -15.02 -3.61 20.49
N ILE A 252 -15.36 -2.56 21.26
CA ILE A 252 -14.38 -1.63 21.81
C ILE A 252 -14.06 -2.05 23.24
N VAL A 253 -12.79 -2.37 23.49
CA VAL A 253 -12.27 -2.72 24.82
C VAL A 253 -11.07 -1.85 25.15
N TRP A 254 -10.87 -1.58 26.45
CA TRP A 254 -9.72 -0.83 26.94
C TRP A 254 -9.03 -1.55 28.09
N SER A 255 -7.76 -1.26 28.29
CA SER A 255 -6.95 -1.74 29.40
C SER A 255 -6.20 -0.58 30.03
N LEU A 256 -6.05 -0.59 31.36
CA LEU A 256 -5.29 0.41 32.09
C LEU A 256 -3.99 -0.21 32.59
N TYR A 257 -2.89 0.46 32.37
CA TYR A 257 -1.58 0.11 32.90
C TYR A 257 -1.05 1.24 33.79
N LYS A 258 -0.49 0.88 34.94
CA LYS A 258 0.19 1.78 35.86
C LYS A 258 1.63 1.26 36.02
N ASP A 259 2.61 2.08 35.68
CA ASP A 259 4.04 1.73 35.74
C ASP A 259 4.39 0.40 35.06
N GLY A 260 3.75 0.11 33.89
CA GLY A 260 3.92 -1.12 33.15
C GLY A 260 3.10 -2.32 33.66
N VAL A 261 2.44 -2.20 34.81
CA VAL A 261 1.58 -3.25 35.38
C VAL A 261 0.12 -3.05 34.94
N CYS A 262 -0.49 -4.11 34.38
CA CYS A 262 -1.90 -4.07 33.99
C CYS A 262 -2.81 -4.10 35.23
N VAL A 263 -3.50 -3.00 35.51
CA VAL A 263 -4.42 -2.87 36.65
C VAL A 263 -5.88 -3.14 36.28
N LYS A 264 -6.26 -2.88 35.02
CA LYS A 264 -7.56 -3.27 34.44
C LYS A 264 -7.33 -3.80 33.03
N LYS A 265 -7.87 -4.99 32.72
CA LYS A 265 -7.65 -5.65 31.44
C LYS A 265 -8.97 -5.86 30.70
N ASN A 266 -8.96 -5.55 29.39
CA ASN A 266 -10.07 -5.84 28.45
C ASN A 266 -11.45 -5.42 28.95
N GLN A 267 -11.56 -4.23 29.54
CA GLN A 267 -12.83 -3.69 29.99
C GLN A 267 -13.65 -3.25 28.77
N PRO A 268 -14.93 -3.62 28.66
CA PRO A 268 -15.78 -3.12 27.60
C PRO A 268 -16.01 -1.61 27.76
N LEU A 269 -15.99 -0.88 26.65
CA LEU A 269 -16.36 0.52 26.66
C LEU A 269 -17.89 0.61 26.78
N GLN A 270 -18.36 1.01 27.97
CA GLN A 270 -19.79 1.18 28.24
C GLN A 270 -20.30 2.46 27.56
N GLY A 271 -21.55 2.43 27.08
CA GLY A 271 -22.18 3.59 26.43
C GLY A 271 -21.79 3.78 24.96
N ALA A 272 -21.02 2.88 24.37
CA ALA A 272 -20.73 2.85 22.93
C ALA A 272 -21.96 2.59 22.04
N LYS A 273 -23.17 2.89 22.57
CA LYS A 273 -24.41 2.87 21.77
C LYS A 273 -24.48 3.98 20.72
N ASN A 274 -23.64 4.99 20.83
CA ASN A 274 -23.47 5.99 19.79
C ASN A 274 -22.55 5.40 18.72
N ILE A 275 -23.18 4.77 17.76
CA ILE A 275 -22.56 4.18 16.60
C ILE A 275 -21.87 5.30 15.85
N VAL A 276 -20.53 5.30 15.86
CA VAL A 276 -19.75 6.21 15.02
C VAL A 276 -19.89 5.74 13.57
N GLY A 277 -20.57 6.55 12.78
CA GLY A 277 -20.77 6.28 11.36
C GLY A 277 -19.46 6.37 10.56
N PRO A 278 -19.49 5.97 9.29
CA PRO A 278 -18.33 6.13 8.41
C PRO A 278 -17.86 7.59 8.37
N ARG A 279 -16.55 7.80 8.52
CA ARG A 279 -15.90 9.14 8.55
C ARG A 279 -16.34 10.06 9.69
N GLU A 280 -17.03 9.54 10.70
CA GLU A 280 -17.46 10.30 11.87
C GLU A 280 -16.52 10.12 13.06
N LYS A 281 -16.64 11.02 14.02
CA LYS A 281 -15.92 11.03 15.29
C LYS A 281 -16.88 10.97 16.46
N GLY A 282 -16.47 10.28 17.54
CA GLY A 282 -17.21 10.23 18.79
C GLY A 282 -16.29 10.42 20.00
N ILE A 283 -16.76 11.15 21.03
CA ILE A 283 -16.04 11.31 22.29
C ILE A 283 -16.60 10.32 23.29
N TYR A 284 -15.72 9.59 23.98
CA TYR A 284 -16.05 8.58 24.98
C TYR A 284 -15.27 8.84 26.26
N THR A 285 -15.85 8.44 27.38
CA THR A 285 -15.20 8.51 28.70
C THR A 285 -14.87 7.09 29.18
N LEU A 286 -13.60 6.85 29.45
CA LEU A 286 -13.11 5.62 30.08
C LEU A 286 -13.33 5.71 31.59
N PRO A 287 -14.04 4.77 32.22
CA PRO A 287 -14.37 4.84 33.63
C PRO A 287 -13.21 4.34 34.50
N TYR A 288 -12.16 5.15 34.65
CA TYR A 288 -11.07 4.89 35.59
C TYR A 288 -10.80 6.12 36.45
N ASP A 289 -10.23 5.87 37.62
CA ASP A 289 -9.76 6.94 38.50
C ASP A 289 -8.30 7.25 38.20
N TYR A 290 -8.00 8.47 37.78
CA TYR A 290 -6.64 8.93 37.48
C TYR A 290 -5.76 9.05 38.72
N ALA A 291 -6.38 9.28 39.92
CA ALA A 291 -5.68 9.49 41.17
C ALA A 291 -5.35 8.19 41.92
N SER A 292 -5.89 7.05 41.49
CA SER A 292 -5.73 5.74 42.16
C SER A 292 -4.50 4.94 41.72
#